data_225d8b6cbb4179ee00b0a73bd159071b
#
_entry.id   225d8b6cbb4179ee00b0a73bd159071b
#
_cell.length_a   1.000
_cell.length_b   1.000
_cell.length_c   1.000
_cell.angle_alpha   90.00
_cell.angle_beta   90.00
_cell.angle_gamma   90.00
#
_symmetry.space_group_name_H-M   'P 1'
#
loop_
_entity.id
_entity.type
_entity.pdbx_description
1 polymer ?
#
loop_
_entity_poly.entity_id
_entity_poly.type
_entity_poly.pdbx_seq_one_letter_code
_entity_poly.pdbx_strand_id
1 'polypeptide(L)'
;KRDLLYVSALSALVGGLGTWLIGPSASVHVGASVLIFGYLGYLLARGLFERKFWPIMGSLAVFFLYGGALFGVLPGEVGISWQSHLFGLLGGVGAARLLARPRGKDEPTAPSVERSEPKKLRVEPAVRVPAAAPRAPLDDDTDEELEALRRRVGRR
;
A
#
# COMPACT_ATOMS: atom_id res chain seq x y z
N LYS A 1 -1.63 12.61 9.27
CA LYS A 1 -1.44 13.93 9.94
C LYS A 1 -0.80 13.79 11.33
N ARG A 2 -1.22 12.83 12.17
CA ARG A 2 -0.64 12.61 13.51
C ARG A 2 0.83 12.24 13.46
N ASP A 3 1.19 11.30 12.58
CA ASP A 3 2.59 10.85 12.43
C ASP A 3 3.52 12.00 12.08
N LEU A 4 3.08 12.93 11.21
CA LEU A 4 3.84 14.12 10.85
C LEU A 4 4.15 14.99 12.07
N LEU A 5 3.16 15.24 12.93
CA LEU A 5 3.33 16.03 14.15
C LEU A 5 4.29 15.35 15.13
N TYR A 6 4.18 14.02 15.30
CA TYR A 6 5.10 13.28 16.17
C TYR A 6 6.54 13.31 15.66
N VAL A 7 6.73 13.12 14.35
CA VAL A 7 8.06 13.20 13.73
C VAL A 7 8.64 14.59 13.91
N SER A 8 7.86 15.66 13.64
CA SER A 8 8.30 17.03 13.82
C SER A 8 8.67 17.33 15.27
N ALA A 9 7.78 16.99 16.21
CA ALA A 9 8.00 17.25 17.63
C ALA A 9 9.24 16.51 18.16
N LEU A 10 9.37 15.22 17.82
CA LEU A 10 10.50 14.42 18.29
C LEU A 10 11.81 14.86 17.64
N SER A 11 11.82 15.18 16.34
CA SER A 11 13.00 15.68 15.65
C SER A 11 13.44 17.06 16.19
N ALA A 12 12.48 17.95 16.45
CA ALA A 12 12.78 19.26 17.04
C ALA A 12 13.29 19.13 18.48
N LEU A 13 12.68 18.26 19.29
CA LEU A 13 13.09 18.03 20.67
C LEU A 13 14.49 17.39 20.74
N VAL A 14 14.70 16.29 20.06
CA VAL A 14 15.99 15.57 20.05
C VAL A 14 17.06 16.42 19.37
N GLY A 15 16.72 17.05 18.24
CA GLY A 15 17.62 17.94 17.51
C GLY A 15 18.02 19.18 18.35
N GLY A 16 17.04 19.82 18.97
CA GLY A 16 17.28 20.99 19.82
C GLY A 16 18.11 20.66 21.07
N LEU A 17 17.71 19.63 21.83
CA LEU A 17 18.44 19.21 23.03
C LEU A 17 19.84 18.68 22.68
N GLY A 18 19.99 17.88 21.66
CA GLY A 18 21.28 17.35 21.25
C GLY A 18 22.23 18.44 20.79
N THR A 19 21.74 19.41 20.02
CA THR A 19 22.51 20.56 19.59
C THR A 19 22.89 21.47 20.77
N TRP A 20 22.00 21.68 21.71
CA TRP A 20 22.29 22.47 22.93
C TRP A 20 23.36 21.82 23.80
N LEU A 21 23.36 20.49 23.91
CA LEU A 21 24.34 19.75 24.73
C LEU A 21 25.74 19.71 24.14
N ILE A 22 25.85 19.58 22.81
CA ILE A 22 27.11 19.28 22.11
C ILE A 22 27.54 20.41 21.19
N GLY A 23 26.61 21.29 20.82
CA GLY A 23 26.90 22.43 19.94
C GLY A 23 27.81 23.46 20.59
N PRO A 24 28.60 24.23 19.82
CA PRO A 24 29.42 25.32 20.34
C PRO A 24 28.54 26.37 21.01
N SER A 25 28.92 26.77 22.24
CA SER A 25 28.14 27.70 23.07
C SER A 25 27.99 29.11 22.50
N ALA A 26 28.78 29.49 21.51
CA ALA A 26 28.76 30.78 20.84
C ALA A 26 28.09 30.78 19.46
N SER A 27 27.44 29.70 19.06
CA SER A 27 26.82 29.57 17.74
C SER A 27 25.29 29.62 17.81
N VAL A 28 24.69 30.35 16.88
CA VAL A 28 23.24 30.40 16.72
C VAL A 28 22.84 29.29 15.71
N HIS A 29 22.15 28.30 16.21
CA HIS A 29 21.64 27.20 15.36
C HIS A 29 20.20 27.52 14.94
N VAL A 30 20.04 28.18 13.80
CA VAL A 30 18.73 28.53 13.26
C VAL A 30 18.51 27.78 11.96
N GLY A 31 17.42 27.07 11.88
CA GLY A 31 17.01 26.50 10.60
C GLY A 31 16.01 25.36 10.70
N ALA A 32 15.18 25.24 9.68
CA ALA A 32 14.27 24.11 9.51
C ALA A 32 15.00 22.80 9.15
N SER A 33 16.34 22.85 8.99
CA SER A 33 17.15 21.69 8.57
C SER A 33 17.04 20.51 9.53
N VAL A 34 16.90 20.77 10.84
CA VAL A 34 16.66 19.74 11.86
C VAL A 34 15.41 18.91 11.53
N LEU A 35 14.36 19.54 11.05
CA LEU A 35 13.14 18.86 10.63
C LEU A 35 13.32 18.10 9.32
N ILE A 36 14.05 18.69 8.37
CA ILE A 36 14.36 18.03 7.08
C ILE A 36 15.12 16.73 7.35
N PHE A 37 16.16 16.78 8.17
CA PHE A 37 16.92 15.59 8.57
C PHE A 37 16.08 14.63 9.42
N GLY A 38 15.17 15.13 10.23
CA GLY A 38 14.20 14.32 10.96
C GLY A 38 13.29 13.53 10.03
N TYR A 39 12.73 14.18 9.02
CA TYR A 39 11.92 13.48 8.02
C TYR A 39 12.74 12.50 7.20
N LEU A 40 13.95 12.85 6.82
CA LEU A 40 14.85 11.96 6.12
C LEU A 40 15.12 10.70 6.94
N GLY A 41 15.50 10.86 8.21
CA GLY A 41 15.70 9.75 9.15
C GLY A 41 14.45 8.89 9.33
N TYR A 42 13.29 9.53 9.48
CA TYR A 42 12.02 8.83 9.61
C TYR A 42 11.70 7.98 8.36
N LEU A 43 11.81 8.56 7.18
CA LEU A 43 11.49 7.87 5.93
C LEU A 43 12.45 6.72 5.64
N LEU A 44 13.75 6.92 5.87
CA LEU A 44 14.76 5.87 5.70
C LEU A 44 14.56 4.71 6.67
N ALA A 45 14.33 5.04 7.95
CA ALA A 45 14.19 4.02 8.99
C ALA A 45 12.84 3.29 8.95
N ARG A 46 11.81 3.91 8.39
CA ARG A 46 10.48 3.31 8.32
C ARG A 46 10.46 1.99 7.55
N GLY A 47 11.14 1.92 6.40
CA GLY A 47 11.25 0.68 5.63
C GLY A 47 11.91 -0.43 6.43
N LEU A 48 12.92 -0.08 7.22
CA LEU A 48 13.67 -1.03 8.04
C LEU A 48 12.82 -1.59 9.19
N PHE A 49 12.02 -0.75 9.84
CA PHE A 49 11.21 -1.14 11.00
C PHE A 49 9.88 -1.80 10.62
N GLU A 50 9.20 -1.33 9.58
CA GLU A 50 7.91 -1.90 9.16
C GLU A 50 8.07 -3.20 8.37
N ARG A 51 9.21 -3.43 7.72
CA ARG A 51 9.54 -4.64 6.93
C ARG A 51 8.45 -5.02 5.91
N LYS A 52 7.73 -4.03 5.42
CA LYS A 52 6.72 -4.18 4.38
C LYS A 52 7.28 -3.72 3.03
N PHE A 53 6.78 -4.26 1.94
CA PHE A 53 7.30 -3.95 0.60
C PHE A 53 7.26 -2.44 0.28
N TRP A 54 6.12 -1.79 0.43
CA TRP A 54 5.96 -0.38 0.09
C TRP A 54 6.82 0.58 0.94
N PRO A 55 6.88 0.46 2.28
CA PRO A 55 7.83 1.24 3.07
C PRO A 55 9.29 1.01 2.70
N ILE A 56 9.69 -0.23 2.37
CA ILE A 56 11.06 -0.52 1.92
C ILE A 56 11.34 0.18 0.58
N MET A 57 10.44 0.08 -0.39
CA MET A 57 10.60 0.77 -1.67
C MET A 57 10.64 2.30 -1.51
N GLY A 58 9.79 2.84 -0.63
CA GLY A 58 9.82 4.27 -0.29
C GLY A 58 11.13 4.69 0.36
N SER A 59 11.66 3.93 1.31
CA SER A 59 12.96 4.20 1.94
C SER A 59 14.11 4.13 0.94
N LEU A 60 14.09 3.17 0.05
CA LEU A 60 15.09 3.01 -1.00
C LEU A 60 15.05 4.19 -1.98
N ALA A 61 13.86 4.61 -2.40
CA ALA A 61 13.69 5.79 -3.25
C ALA A 61 14.23 7.05 -2.56
N VAL A 62 13.88 7.28 -1.29
CA VAL A 62 14.40 8.41 -0.50
C VAL A 62 15.92 8.36 -0.39
N PHE A 63 16.50 7.17 -0.17
CA PHE A 63 17.94 7.00 -0.10
C PHE A 63 18.63 7.38 -1.42
N PHE A 64 18.12 6.94 -2.56
CA PHE A 64 18.70 7.28 -3.86
C PHE A 64 18.52 8.75 -4.24
N LEU A 65 17.37 9.34 -3.89
CA LEU A 65 17.08 10.75 -4.25
C LEU A 65 17.78 11.74 -3.31
N TYR A 66 17.88 11.42 -2.04
CA TYR A 66 18.30 12.34 -0.98
C TYR A 66 19.47 11.83 -0.14
N GLY A 67 20.02 10.67 -0.44
CA GLY A 67 21.13 10.09 0.32
C GLY A 67 22.36 10.98 0.38
N GLY A 68 22.59 11.81 -0.63
CA GLY A 68 23.66 12.82 -0.64
C GLY A 68 23.54 13.83 0.51
N ALA A 69 22.32 14.14 0.94
CA ALA A 69 22.10 15.03 2.10
C ALA A 69 22.66 14.45 3.40
N LEU A 70 22.82 13.12 3.51
CA LEU A 70 23.40 12.48 4.71
C LEU A 70 24.83 12.96 5.00
N PHE A 71 25.56 13.42 4.00
CA PHE A 71 26.87 14.02 4.23
C PHE A 71 26.79 15.30 5.08
N GLY A 72 25.65 15.97 5.12
CA GLY A 72 25.43 17.12 5.99
C GLY A 72 25.44 16.83 7.50
N VAL A 73 25.45 15.54 7.91
CA VAL A 73 25.66 15.16 9.33
C VAL A 73 27.14 15.07 9.70
N LEU A 74 28.06 15.25 8.73
CA LEU A 74 29.48 15.23 8.96
C LEU A 74 29.99 16.63 9.30
N PRO A 75 30.97 16.76 10.23
CA PRO A 75 31.62 18.03 10.50
C PRO A 75 32.48 18.46 9.29
N GLY A 76 32.51 19.74 8.99
CA GLY A 76 33.41 20.27 7.96
C GLY A 76 32.90 21.51 7.22
N GLU A 77 31.62 21.75 7.18
CA GLU A 77 31.02 22.89 6.47
C GLU A 77 30.88 24.11 7.40
N VAL A 78 31.47 25.21 7.01
CA VAL A 78 31.38 26.49 7.76
C VAL A 78 29.93 27.01 7.69
N GLY A 79 29.35 27.34 8.84
CA GLY A 79 27.99 27.87 8.90
C GLY A 79 26.90 26.80 8.92
N ILE A 80 27.23 25.52 8.83
CA ILE A 80 26.28 24.41 8.91
C ILE A 80 26.43 23.71 10.27
N SER A 81 25.33 23.60 11.01
CA SER A 81 25.30 22.84 12.25
C SER A 81 25.08 21.36 11.98
N TRP A 82 26.15 20.60 11.76
CA TRP A 82 26.10 19.16 11.59
C TRP A 82 25.45 18.45 12.79
N GLN A 83 25.58 19.02 14.00
CA GLN A 83 24.95 18.51 15.23
C GLN A 83 23.42 18.54 15.10
N SER A 84 22.86 19.66 14.62
CA SER A 84 21.40 19.77 14.38
C SER A 84 20.90 18.74 13.36
N HIS A 85 21.70 18.50 12.34
CA HIS A 85 21.38 17.52 11.31
C HIS A 85 21.43 16.09 11.88
N LEU A 86 22.49 15.75 12.61
CA LEU A 86 22.65 14.44 13.23
C LEU A 86 21.52 14.14 14.23
N PHE A 87 21.28 15.07 15.16
CA PHE A 87 20.25 14.87 16.18
C PHE A 87 18.83 14.94 15.62
N GLY A 88 18.60 15.76 14.59
CA GLY A 88 17.35 15.76 13.84
C GLY A 88 17.08 14.40 13.19
N LEU A 89 18.09 13.86 12.50
CA LEU A 89 18.03 12.53 11.89
C LEU A 89 17.74 11.44 12.92
N LEU A 90 18.44 11.45 14.05
CA LEU A 90 18.23 10.49 15.15
C LEU A 90 16.81 10.61 15.73
N GLY A 91 16.30 11.82 15.88
CA GLY A 91 14.92 12.07 16.30
C GLY A 91 13.90 11.45 15.33
N GLY A 92 14.15 11.59 14.03
CA GLY A 92 13.34 10.96 12.99
C GLY A 92 13.39 9.43 13.01
N VAL A 93 14.58 8.85 13.16
CA VAL A 93 14.75 7.39 13.34
C VAL A 93 14.02 6.90 14.59
N GLY A 94 14.12 7.62 15.71
CA GLY A 94 13.36 7.35 16.93
C GLY A 94 11.85 7.36 16.69
N ALA A 95 11.36 8.38 15.99
CA ALA A 95 9.95 8.46 15.61
C ALA A 95 9.53 7.29 14.74
N ALA A 96 10.34 6.89 13.76
CA ALA A 96 10.05 5.74 12.92
C ALA A 96 9.94 4.44 13.75
N ARG A 97 10.80 4.29 14.75
CA ARG A 97 10.77 3.12 15.66
C ARG A 97 9.51 3.10 16.53
N LEU A 98 9.10 4.26 17.05
CA LEU A 98 7.92 4.40 17.91
C LEU A 98 6.60 4.25 17.12
N LEU A 99 6.56 4.75 15.88
CA LEU A 99 5.38 4.73 15.02
C LEU A 99 5.34 3.50 14.10
N ALA A 100 6.38 2.66 14.10
CA ALA A 100 6.42 1.44 13.29
C ALA A 100 5.26 0.52 13.66
N ARG A 101 4.54 0.07 12.64
CA ARG A 101 3.48 -0.94 12.75
C ARG A 101 4.04 -2.29 12.32
N PRO A 102 4.45 -3.15 13.27
CA PRO A 102 5.03 -4.45 12.92
C PRO A 102 4.06 -5.27 12.07
N ARG A 103 4.62 -6.04 11.15
CA ARG A 103 3.87 -7.02 10.37
C ARG A 103 3.22 -8.00 11.33
N GLY A 104 1.90 -8.02 11.44
CA GLY A 104 1.31 -9.10 12.19
C GLY A 104 -0.07 -8.89 12.83
N LYS A 105 -0.74 -7.74 12.73
CA LYS A 105 -2.10 -7.63 13.29
C LYS A 105 -3.17 -7.01 12.40
N ASP A 106 -2.79 -6.33 11.32
CA ASP A 106 -3.74 -5.59 10.49
C ASP A 106 -3.54 -5.82 8.99
N GLU A 107 -2.82 -6.88 8.60
CA GLU A 107 -2.94 -7.31 7.20
C GLU A 107 -4.35 -7.91 7.10
N PRO A 108 -5.26 -7.32 6.32
CA PRO A 108 -6.46 -8.03 5.94
C PRO A 108 -5.92 -9.32 5.31
N THR A 109 -6.08 -10.42 6.00
CA THR A 109 -5.95 -11.74 5.40
C THR A 109 -6.63 -11.58 4.06
N ALA A 110 -5.86 -11.71 2.96
CA ALA A 110 -6.44 -11.71 1.62
C ALA A 110 -7.74 -12.46 1.76
N PRO A 111 -8.90 -11.90 1.34
CA PRO A 111 -10.15 -12.53 1.62
C PRO A 111 -9.91 -13.99 1.30
N SER A 112 -9.91 -14.81 2.34
CA SER A 112 -9.92 -16.24 2.14
C SER A 112 -11.01 -16.36 1.11
N VAL A 113 -10.62 -16.70 -0.14
CA VAL A 113 -11.60 -17.15 -1.11
C VAL A 113 -12.22 -18.28 -0.32
N GLU A 114 -13.27 -17.91 0.40
CA GLU A 114 -14.14 -18.85 1.05
C GLU A 114 -14.52 -19.72 -0.13
N ARG A 115 -13.74 -20.82 -0.22
CA ARG A 115 -14.07 -21.86 -1.17
C ARG A 115 -15.48 -22.20 -0.72
N SER A 116 -16.44 -21.49 -1.29
CA SER A 116 -17.84 -21.78 -1.11
C SER A 116 -17.90 -23.27 -1.47
N GLU A 117 -17.90 -24.08 -0.42
CA GLU A 117 -18.21 -25.50 -0.62
C GLU A 117 -19.40 -25.50 -1.57
N PRO A 118 -19.32 -26.22 -2.68
CA PRO A 118 -20.42 -26.23 -3.61
C PRO A 118 -21.64 -26.54 -2.76
N LYS A 119 -22.46 -25.51 -2.55
CA LYS A 119 -23.72 -25.63 -1.80
C LYS A 119 -24.36 -26.86 -2.42
N LYS A 120 -24.31 -27.98 -1.67
CA LYS A 120 -24.92 -29.22 -2.14
C LYS A 120 -26.30 -28.79 -2.60
N LEU A 121 -26.45 -28.67 -3.91
CA LEU A 121 -27.75 -28.42 -4.47
C LEU A 121 -28.60 -29.55 -3.88
N ARG A 122 -29.48 -29.18 -2.98
CA ARG A 122 -30.51 -30.07 -2.49
C ARG A 122 -31.32 -30.34 -3.75
N VAL A 123 -31.00 -31.46 -4.38
CA VAL A 123 -31.80 -31.94 -5.50
C VAL A 123 -33.16 -32.20 -4.88
N GLU A 124 -34.06 -31.24 -5.07
CA GLU A 124 -35.46 -31.50 -4.78
C GLU A 124 -35.87 -32.70 -5.58
N PRO A 125 -36.57 -33.65 -4.96
CA PRO A 125 -36.99 -34.83 -5.67
C PRO A 125 -37.74 -34.39 -6.92
N ALA A 126 -37.27 -34.87 -8.06
CA ALA A 126 -37.78 -34.52 -9.40
C ALA A 126 -39.29 -34.37 -9.35
N VAL A 127 -39.76 -33.15 -9.63
CA VAL A 127 -41.18 -32.93 -9.95
C VAL A 127 -41.54 -33.98 -10.99
N ARG A 128 -42.43 -34.92 -10.62
CA ARG A 128 -42.96 -35.89 -11.56
C ARG A 128 -43.56 -35.10 -12.71
N VAL A 129 -42.82 -35.07 -13.82
CA VAL A 129 -43.38 -34.57 -15.07
C VAL A 129 -44.56 -35.49 -15.39
N PRO A 130 -45.78 -34.96 -15.51
CA PRO A 130 -46.92 -35.76 -15.96
C PRO A 130 -46.57 -36.40 -17.31
N ALA A 131 -46.90 -37.67 -17.46
CA ALA A 131 -46.66 -38.37 -18.70
C ALA A 131 -47.21 -37.54 -19.89
N ALA A 132 -46.33 -37.31 -20.86
CA ALA A 132 -46.65 -36.50 -22.02
C ALA A 132 -47.95 -37.01 -22.66
N ALA A 133 -48.90 -36.09 -22.82
CA ALA A 133 -50.07 -36.33 -23.63
C ALA A 133 -49.63 -36.79 -25.04
N PRO A 134 -50.35 -37.70 -25.68
CA PRO A 134 -50.03 -38.14 -27.03
C PRO A 134 -49.92 -36.92 -27.95
N ARG A 135 -48.79 -36.81 -28.66
CA ARG A 135 -48.59 -35.76 -29.66
C ARG A 135 -49.67 -35.87 -30.72
N ALA A 136 -50.38 -34.78 -30.97
CA ALA A 136 -51.23 -34.69 -32.15
C ALA A 136 -50.40 -34.92 -33.42
N PRO A 137 -50.97 -35.51 -34.46
CA PRO A 137 -50.28 -35.71 -35.75
C PRO A 137 -49.82 -34.32 -36.24
N LEU A 138 -48.57 -34.22 -36.67
CA LEU A 138 -48.06 -33.05 -37.37
C LEU A 138 -48.83 -32.88 -38.65
N ASP A 139 -49.48 -31.75 -38.83
CA ASP A 139 -50.15 -31.42 -40.07
C ASP A 139 -49.08 -31.32 -41.17
N ASP A 140 -49.41 -31.98 -42.34
CA ASP A 140 -48.55 -32.13 -43.50
C ASP A 140 -48.16 -30.81 -44.17
N ASP A 141 -48.77 -29.67 -43.71
CA ASP A 141 -48.56 -28.32 -44.25
C ASP A 141 -47.24 -27.70 -43.80
N THR A 142 -46.60 -28.19 -42.72
CA THR A 142 -45.35 -27.65 -42.21
C THR A 142 -44.13 -28.04 -43.04
N ASP A 143 -44.17 -29.14 -43.74
CA ASP A 143 -43.04 -29.59 -44.57
C ASP A 143 -42.93 -28.80 -45.88
N GLU A 144 -44.04 -28.35 -46.46
CA GLU A 144 -44.02 -27.46 -47.63
C GLU A 144 -43.44 -26.08 -47.31
N GLU A 145 -43.75 -25.51 -46.15
CA GLU A 145 -43.23 -24.21 -45.73
C GLU A 145 -41.71 -24.26 -45.46
N LEU A 146 -41.23 -25.35 -44.88
CA LEU A 146 -39.80 -25.57 -44.64
C LEU A 146 -39.01 -25.76 -45.93
N GLU A 147 -39.57 -26.46 -46.91
CA GLU A 147 -38.94 -26.60 -48.23
C GLU A 147 -38.92 -25.26 -48.99
N ALA A 148 -39.98 -24.47 -48.91
CA ALA A 148 -40.02 -23.15 -49.52
C ALA A 148 -38.98 -22.21 -48.93
N LEU A 149 -38.75 -22.26 -47.62
CA LEU A 149 -37.69 -21.50 -46.93
C LEU A 149 -36.30 -21.95 -47.35
N ARG A 150 -36.04 -23.25 -47.49
CA ARG A 150 -34.75 -23.79 -47.94
C ARG A 150 -34.43 -23.36 -49.37
N ARG A 151 -35.39 -23.31 -50.25
CA ARG A 151 -35.20 -22.84 -51.64
C ARG A 151 -34.88 -21.33 -51.72
N ARG A 152 -35.36 -20.55 -50.74
CA ARG A 152 -35.11 -19.10 -50.67
C ARG A 152 -33.71 -18.77 -50.14
N VAL A 153 -33.19 -19.53 -49.20
CA VAL A 153 -31.86 -19.31 -48.59
C VAL A 153 -30.72 -19.80 -49.49
N GLY A 154 -30.97 -20.83 -50.32
CA GLY A 154 -29.94 -21.42 -51.20
C GLY A 154 -29.66 -20.61 -52.49
N ARG A 155 -30.25 -19.43 -52.68
CA ARG A 155 -30.05 -18.57 -53.87
C ARG A 155 -29.34 -17.23 -53.56
N ARG A 156 -28.51 -17.17 -52.51
CA ARG A 156 -27.61 -16.02 -52.30
C ARG A 156 -26.16 -16.46 -52.32
#